data_1d6f5c6230a9c596afd21b10c6f80b2f
#
_entry.id   1d6f5c6230a9c596afd21b10c6f80b2f
#
_cell.length_a   1.000
_cell.length_b   1.000
_cell.length_c   1.000
_cell.angle_alpha   90.00
_cell.angle_beta   90.00
_cell.angle_gamma   90.00
#
_symmetry.space_group_name_H-M   'P 1'
#
loop_
_entity.id
_entity.type
_entity.pdbx_description
1 polymer ?
#
loop_
_entity_poly.entity_id
_entity_poly.type
_entity_poly.pdbx_seq_one_letter_code
_entity_poly.pdbx_strand_id
1 'polypeptide(L)'
;LILLPAAAGAQELTDADKALIQKITEAGGQAMPLAKNDARLTVAFHLSDREVNDETLAILKDATTIHSLNLRGTKITDAGLAHLTGLKGLTRLHIEKTAVTDAGLPHLAGLPALEYLNIYETKITDAGLTHLAAVKTLRRLFVWQTPVTEAGEEALKAAIPEIQIVPDFKKDREREVAEAGRAAEDAGKLVEELAAMVEAQNKVVADTAAANEAAAKAHAEAQGALDAANKVLETANAAKAAADKAVVDLKADPNTPKEKVTEAETAAAAAQKAVETATAAVEPLKKPAEEKKAAAEAEKKKADEAVAKANELKGKSEEAVKKAAELKTKFEELKAKAAGK
;
A
#
# COMPACT_ATOMS: atom_id res chain seq x y z
N LEU A 1 55.39 5.11 21.21
CA LEU A 1 55.23 6.58 21.38
C LEU A 1 54.52 7.09 20.11
N ILE A 2 53.21 7.17 20.15
CA ILE A 2 52.39 7.78 19.08
C ILE A 2 52.50 9.28 19.29
N LEU A 3 53.26 9.97 18.44
CA LEU A 3 53.15 11.42 18.37
C LEU A 3 51.77 11.79 17.88
N LEU A 4 50.88 12.27 18.76
CA LEU A 4 49.73 13.06 18.40
C LEU A 4 50.21 14.30 17.65
N PRO A 5 49.64 14.69 16.49
CA PRO A 5 49.97 15.98 15.88
C PRO A 5 49.59 17.09 16.88
N ALA A 6 50.52 18.03 17.05
CA ALA A 6 50.37 19.18 17.91
C ALA A 6 49.03 19.85 17.63
N ALA A 7 48.30 20.17 18.67
CA ALA A 7 47.09 20.98 18.60
C ALA A 7 47.42 22.23 17.78
N ALA A 8 46.70 22.43 16.67
CA ALA A 8 46.78 23.67 15.91
C ALA A 8 46.40 24.78 16.86
N GLY A 9 47.41 25.61 17.20
CA GLY A 9 47.20 26.78 18.08
C GLY A 9 46.10 27.66 17.54
N ALA A 10 45.35 28.30 18.43
CA ALA A 10 44.30 29.25 18.08
C ALA A 10 44.84 30.22 17.02
N GLN A 11 44.33 30.13 15.83
CA GLN A 11 44.75 30.96 14.71
C GLN A 11 43.74 32.11 14.60
N GLU A 12 44.17 33.32 14.92
CA GLU A 12 43.34 34.51 14.74
C GLU A 12 43.26 34.92 13.27
N LEU A 13 42.15 35.55 12.90
CA LEU A 13 41.97 36.11 11.56
C LEU A 13 43.04 37.16 11.26
N THR A 14 43.77 36.96 10.20
CA THR A 14 44.71 37.96 9.68
C THR A 14 43.97 39.17 9.04
N ASP A 15 44.65 40.27 8.83
CA ASP A 15 44.04 41.43 8.13
C ASP A 15 43.67 41.06 6.70
N ALA A 16 44.39 40.16 6.07
CA ALA A 16 44.03 39.62 4.75
C ALA A 16 42.69 38.82 4.81
N ASP A 17 42.46 38.03 5.87
CA ASP A 17 41.19 37.27 6.05
C ASP A 17 40.02 38.28 6.29
N LYS A 18 40.22 39.32 7.10
CA LYS A 18 39.21 40.35 7.31
C LYS A 18 38.86 41.11 6.01
N ALA A 19 39.88 41.43 5.20
CA ALA A 19 39.67 42.05 3.89
C ALA A 19 38.96 41.13 2.91
N LEU A 20 39.23 39.82 2.94
CA LEU A 20 38.52 38.80 2.16
C LEU A 20 37.07 38.68 2.60
N ILE A 21 36.79 38.61 3.90
CA ILE A 21 35.43 38.57 4.44
C ILE A 21 34.63 39.79 3.99
N GLN A 22 35.24 40.99 4.01
CA GLN A 22 34.61 42.19 3.52
C GLN A 22 34.27 42.09 2.02
N LYS A 23 35.22 41.68 1.18
CA LYS A 23 34.98 41.52 -0.28
C LYS A 23 33.87 40.52 -0.57
N ILE A 24 33.83 39.39 0.17
CA ILE A 24 32.76 38.38 0.06
C ILE A 24 31.41 38.99 0.41
N THR A 25 31.35 39.78 1.49
CA THR A 25 30.11 40.44 1.94
C THR A 25 29.64 41.51 0.91
N GLU A 26 30.55 42.28 0.36
CA GLU A 26 30.26 43.26 -0.71
C GLU A 26 29.76 42.59 -1.97
N ALA A 27 30.22 41.37 -2.26
CA ALA A 27 29.75 40.55 -3.38
C ALA A 27 28.41 39.82 -3.11
N GLY A 28 27.79 40.02 -1.91
CA GLY A 28 26.54 39.43 -1.52
C GLY A 28 26.67 38.06 -0.85
N GLY A 29 27.90 37.61 -0.62
CA GLY A 29 28.17 36.36 0.11
C GLY A 29 28.25 36.58 1.62
N GLN A 30 28.30 35.45 2.34
CA GLN A 30 28.54 35.41 3.78
C GLN A 30 29.85 34.65 4.04
N ALA A 31 30.68 35.15 4.90
CA ALA A 31 31.91 34.48 5.32
C ALA A 31 32.04 34.53 6.82
N MET A 32 32.25 33.37 7.44
CA MET A 32 32.39 33.24 8.88
C MET A 32 33.54 32.29 9.21
N PRO A 33 34.28 32.54 10.31
CA PRO A 33 35.24 31.60 10.85
C PRO A 33 34.53 30.27 11.22
N LEU A 34 35.23 29.16 11.05
CA LEU A 34 34.71 27.82 11.33
C LEU A 34 34.40 27.66 12.84
N ALA A 35 35.23 28.27 13.72
CA ALA A 35 35.03 28.35 15.14
C ALA A 35 35.71 29.61 15.70
N LYS A 36 35.42 29.93 16.97
CA LYS A 36 35.94 31.14 17.64
C LYS A 36 37.48 31.27 17.60
N ASN A 37 38.20 30.14 17.56
CA ASN A 37 39.67 30.07 17.55
C ASN A 37 40.20 29.37 16.31
N ASP A 38 39.45 29.37 15.20
CA ASP A 38 39.80 28.72 13.94
C ASP A 38 39.58 29.71 12.80
N ALA A 39 40.67 30.23 12.25
CA ALA A 39 40.62 31.23 11.17
C ALA A 39 40.16 30.66 9.80
N ARG A 40 39.96 29.34 9.71
CA ARG A 40 39.39 28.77 8.48
C ARG A 40 37.99 29.30 8.26
N LEU A 41 37.67 29.61 7.01
CA LEU A 41 36.41 30.27 6.65
C LEU A 41 35.40 29.30 6.06
N THR A 42 34.17 29.44 6.49
CA THR A 42 32.99 28.94 5.78
C THR A 42 32.39 30.08 4.98
N VAL A 43 32.31 29.90 3.67
CA VAL A 43 31.81 30.89 2.70
C VAL A 43 30.54 30.37 2.05
N ALA A 44 29.52 31.24 1.97
CA ALA A 44 28.22 30.90 1.40
C ALA A 44 27.72 32.01 0.47
N PHE A 45 27.40 31.65 -0.76
CA PHE A 45 26.76 32.52 -1.74
C PHE A 45 25.32 32.11 -2.08
N HIS A 46 24.89 30.95 -1.62
CA HIS A 46 23.58 30.37 -1.92
C HIS A 46 22.39 31.14 -1.33
N LEU A 47 22.65 32.08 -0.41
CA LEU A 47 21.66 32.97 0.21
C LEU A 47 21.78 34.39 -0.26
N SER A 48 22.61 34.64 -1.31
CA SER A 48 22.80 35.96 -1.87
C SER A 48 21.49 36.48 -2.52
N ASP A 49 21.18 37.73 -2.28
CA ASP A 49 20.16 38.50 -2.95
C ASP A 49 20.64 39.09 -4.31
N ARG A 50 21.93 38.93 -4.61
CA ARG A 50 22.59 39.35 -5.84
C ARG A 50 22.84 38.14 -6.74
N GLU A 51 22.96 38.40 -8.04
CA GLU A 51 23.37 37.37 -8.98
C GLU A 51 24.87 37.04 -8.78
N VAL A 52 25.14 35.79 -8.44
CA VAL A 52 26.49 35.26 -8.27
C VAL A 52 26.85 34.44 -9.50
N ASN A 53 27.86 34.89 -10.23
CA ASN A 53 28.35 34.31 -11.47
C ASN A 53 29.87 34.06 -11.40
N ASP A 54 30.49 33.66 -12.50
CA ASP A 54 31.91 33.29 -12.56
C ASP A 54 32.83 34.48 -12.16
N GLU A 55 32.49 35.70 -12.57
CA GLU A 55 33.27 36.90 -12.24
C GLU A 55 33.28 37.17 -10.72
N THR A 56 32.17 36.89 -10.05
CA THR A 56 32.06 37.01 -8.59
C THR A 56 33.10 36.12 -7.87
N LEU A 57 33.41 34.95 -8.42
CA LEU A 57 34.38 34.01 -7.82
C LEU A 57 35.84 34.46 -7.96
N ALA A 58 36.15 35.42 -8.83
CA ALA A 58 37.52 35.92 -8.98
C ALA A 58 38.10 36.48 -7.66
N ILE A 59 37.23 36.97 -6.76
CA ILE A 59 37.66 37.48 -5.43
C ILE A 59 38.22 36.37 -4.52
N LEU A 60 37.94 35.09 -4.82
CA LEU A 60 38.38 33.96 -4.04
C LEU A 60 39.72 33.39 -4.50
N LYS A 61 40.28 33.80 -5.63
CA LYS A 61 41.38 33.16 -6.36
C LYS A 61 42.58 32.76 -5.50
N ASP A 62 42.93 33.56 -4.51
CA ASP A 62 44.12 33.34 -3.68
C ASP A 62 43.77 33.07 -2.17
N ALA A 63 42.52 32.77 -1.89
CA ALA A 63 42.00 32.63 -0.55
C ALA A 63 42.24 31.21 0.04
N THR A 64 43.42 30.98 0.58
CA THR A 64 43.86 29.68 1.11
C THR A 64 43.16 29.28 2.43
N THR A 65 42.51 30.20 3.12
CA THR A 65 41.82 30.00 4.40
C THR A 65 40.40 29.46 4.24
N ILE A 66 39.86 29.42 3.02
CA ILE A 66 38.52 28.88 2.78
C ILE A 66 38.54 27.36 2.94
N HIS A 67 37.77 26.89 3.94
CA HIS A 67 37.57 25.47 4.25
C HIS A 67 36.30 24.90 3.65
N SER A 68 35.23 25.68 3.62
CA SER A 68 33.93 25.28 3.06
C SER A 68 33.41 26.38 2.15
N LEU A 69 32.95 26.01 0.96
CA LEU A 69 32.37 26.94 -0.02
C LEU A 69 31.05 26.41 -0.52
N ASN A 70 29.99 27.21 -0.36
CA ASN A 70 28.65 26.89 -0.83
C ASN A 70 28.19 27.85 -1.95
N LEU A 71 28.09 27.30 -3.16
CA LEU A 71 27.70 27.96 -4.40
C LEU A 71 26.36 27.43 -4.95
N ARG A 72 25.61 26.71 -4.13
CA ARG A 72 24.35 26.10 -4.54
C ARG A 72 23.40 27.11 -5.18
N GLY A 73 22.85 26.76 -6.36
CA GLY A 73 21.83 27.57 -7.05
C GLY A 73 22.35 28.88 -7.63
N THR A 74 23.67 29.10 -7.63
CA THR A 74 24.28 30.27 -8.27
C THR A 74 24.41 30.06 -9.80
N LYS A 75 24.72 31.12 -10.54
CA LYS A 75 24.86 31.08 -12.00
C LYS A 75 26.31 30.82 -12.45
N ILE A 76 27.06 30.10 -11.63
CA ILE A 76 28.41 29.72 -12.02
C ILE A 76 28.41 28.62 -13.11
N THR A 77 29.44 28.67 -13.93
CA THR A 77 29.73 27.70 -14.98
C THR A 77 31.11 27.05 -14.74
N ASP A 78 31.59 26.30 -15.71
CA ASP A 78 32.92 25.71 -15.70
C ASP A 78 34.04 26.74 -15.53
N ALA A 79 33.88 27.95 -16.09
CA ALA A 79 34.82 29.05 -15.97
C ALA A 79 34.95 29.53 -14.50
N GLY A 80 33.87 29.52 -13.74
CA GLY A 80 33.88 29.87 -12.33
C GLY A 80 34.75 28.93 -11.49
N LEU A 81 34.78 27.63 -11.83
CA LEU A 81 35.62 26.65 -11.12
C LEU A 81 37.13 26.90 -11.31
N ALA A 82 37.54 27.54 -12.41
CA ALA A 82 38.94 27.89 -12.61
C ALA A 82 39.47 28.86 -11.52
N HIS A 83 38.61 29.72 -10.95
CA HIS A 83 38.96 30.61 -9.86
C HIS A 83 39.18 29.89 -8.52
N LEU A 84 38.75 28.61 -8.38
CA LEU A 84 38.88 27.85 -7.15
C LEU A 84 40.22 27.09 -7.04
N THR A 85 41.01 27.01 -8.11
CA THR A 85 42.25 26.21 -8.16
C THR A 85 43.29 26.62 -7.10
N GLY A 86 43.26 27.88 -6.62
CA GLY A 86 44.11 28.41 -5.54
C GLY A 86 43.67 28.03 -4.12
N LEU A 87 42.46 27.49 -3.94
CA LEU A 87 41.85 27.22 -2.60
C LEU A 87 42.40 25.93 -1.98
N LYS A 88 43.67 25.92 -1.65
CA LYS A 88 44.38 24.71 -1.17
C LYS A 88 43.84 24.13 0.15
N GLY A 89 43.13 24.95 0.96
CA GLY A 89 42.48 24.56 2.20
C GLY A 89 41.02 24.11 2.03
N LEU A 90 40.50 24.10 0.80
CA LEU A 90 39.08 23.76 0.56
C LEU A 90 38.83 22.27 0.76
N THR A 91 37.99 21.94 1.75
CA THR A 91 37.62 20.56 2.06
C THR A 91 36.17 20.22 1.63
N ARG A 92 35.30 21.25 1.58
CA ARG A 92 33.88 21.06 1.26
C ARG A 92 33.45 22.04 0.16
N LEU A 93 32.91 21.47 -0.93
CA LEU A 93 32.41 22.26 -2.05
C LEU A 93 30.97 21.85 -2.41
N HIS A 94 30.10 22.82 -2.44
CA HIS A 94 28.72 22.71 -2.88
C HIS A 94 28.51 23.50 -4.18
N ILE A 95 28.20 22.79 -5.26
CA ILE A 95 27.90 23.37 -6.58
C ILE A 95 26.58 22.83 -7.15
N GLU A 96 25.69 22.41 -6.24
CA GLU A 96 24.36 21.93 -6.61
C GLU A 96 23.58 22.96 -7.37
N LYS A 97 22.77 22.53 -8.33
CA LYS A 97 21.88 23.41 -9.12
C LYS A 97 22.62 24.55 -9.82
N THR A 98 23.80 24.26 -10.37
CA THR A 98 24.58 25.21 -11.15
C THR A 98 24.73 24.76 -12.61
N ALA A 99 25.25 25.61 -13.47
CA ALA A 99 25.48 25.30 -14.86
C ALA A 99 26.82 24.58 -15.14
N VAL A 100 27.48 24.05 -14.11
CA VAL A 100 28.72 23.30 -14.21
C VAL A 100 28.50 21.99 -14.97
N THR A 101 29.47 21.67 -15.84
CA THR A 101 29.52 20.45 -16.66
C THR A 101 30.83 19.67 -16.41
N ASP A 102 31.04 18.61 -17.17
CA ASP A 102 32.28 17.81 -17.13
C ASP A 102 33.54 18.66 -17.34
N ALA A 103 33.45 19.71 -18.17
CA ALA A 103 34.58 20.57 -18.50
C ALA A 103 35.12 21.41 -17.33
N GLY A 104 34.31 21.62 -16.27
CA GLY A 104 34.74 22.32 -15.06
C GLY A 104 35.55 21.45 -14.09
N LEU A 105 35.36 20.13 -14.09
CA LEU A 105 35.92 19.23 -13.07
C LEU A 105 37.46 19.12 -13.10
N PRO A 106 38.18 19.27 -14.22
CA PRO A 106 39.63 19.33 -14.20
C PRO A 106 40.19 20.39 -13.24
N HIS A 107 39.49 21.52 -13.03
CA HIS A 107 39.92 22.55 -12.10
C HIS A 107 39.90 22.10 -10.64
N LEU A 108 39.10 21.09 -10.29
CA LEU A 108 39.02 20.53 -8.93
C LEU A 108 40.16 19.53 -8.65
N ALA A 109 40.80 18.96 -9.69
CA ALA A 109 41.91 18.02 -9.54
C ALA A 109 43.14 18.63 -8.83
N GLY A 110 43.26 19.96 -8.84
CA GLY A 110 44.29 20.69 -8.12
C GLY A 110 44.02 21.02 -6.66
N LEU A 111 42.89 20.55 -6.07
CA LEU A 111 42.51 20.81 -4.69
C LEU A 111 42.93 19.66 -3.76
N PRO A 112 44.04 19.81 -3.02
CA PRO A 112 44.67 18.70 -2.30
C PRO A 112 43.93 18.30 -1.03
N ALA A 113 42.99 19.14 -0.55
CA ALA A 113 42.25 18.90 0.69
C ALA A 113 40.74 18.61 0.46
N LEU A 114 40.29 18.51 -0.80
CA LEU A 114 38.87 18.35 -1.10
C LEU A 114 38.38 16.95 -0.69
N GLU A 115 37.49 16.89 0.31
CA GLU A 115 36.92 15.67 0.88
C GLU A 115 35.44 15.49 0.55
N TYR A 116 34.71 16.59 0.36
CA TYR A 116 33.28 16.61 0.13
C TYR A 116 32.93 17.40 -1.12
N LEU A 117 32.21 16.80 -2.07
CA LEU A 117 31.70 17.46 -3.25
C LEU A 117 30.22 17.11 -3.46
N ASN A 118 29.40 18.12 -3.66
CA ASN A 118 28.01 17.94 -4.02
C ASN A 118 27.74 18.56 -5.39
N ILE A 119 27.36 17.70 -6.36
CA ILE A 119 27.06 18.04 -7.74
C ILE A 119 25.58 17.79 -8.09
N TYR A 120 24.71 17.70 -7.08
CA TYR A 120 23.28 17.47 -7.25
C TYR A 120 22.67 18.40 -8.30
N GLU A 121 21.88 17.86 -9.23
CA GLU A 121 21.18 18.62 -10.28
C GLU A 121 22.13 19.51 -11.12
N THR A 122 23.31 18.94 -11.50
CA THR A 122 24.23 19.51 -12.49
C THR A 122 24.22 18.66 -13.77
N LYS A 123 24.95 19.10 -14.80
CA LYS A 123 25.07 18.37 -16.08
C LYS A 123 26.29 17.47 -16.16
N ILE A 124 26.87 17.10 -15.02
CA ILE A 124 28.04 16.25 -14.95
C ILE A 124 27.64 14.80 -15.27
N THR A 125 28.45 14.15 -16.11
CA THR A 125 28.26 12.75 -16.55
C THR A 125 29.40 11.87 -16.04
N ASP A 126 29.39 10.59 -16.44
CA ASP A 126 30.50 9.65 -16.14
C ASP A 126 31.85 10.14 -16.66
N ALA A 127 31.86 10.86 -17.79
CA ALA A 127 33.09 11.44 -18.33
C ALA A 127 33.72 12.48 -17.37
N GLY A 128 32.87 13.30 -16.71
CA GLY A 128 33.32 14.22 -15.69
C GLY A 128 33.92 13.53 -14.47
N LEU A 129 33.33 12.42 -14.04
CA LEU A 129 33.85 11.66 -12.89
C LEU A 129 35.29 11.15 -13.10
N THR A 130 35.71 10.93 -14.34
CA THR A 130 37.10 10.52 -14.63
C THR A 130 38.10 11.57 -14.16
N HIS A 131 37.78 12.86 -14.22
CA HIS A 131 38.63 13.95 -13.73
C HIS A 131 38.70 13.96 -12.19
N LEU A 132 37.64 13.55 -11.50
CA LEU A 132 37.64 13.42 -10.03
C LEU A 132 38.50 12.28 -9.52
N ALA A 133 38.84 11.29 -10.36
CA ALA A 133 39.72 10.19 -10.01
C ALA A 133 41.13 10.67 -9.54
N ALA A 134 41.54 11.89 -9.93
CA ALA A 134 42.78 12.51 -9.46
C ALA A 134 42.69 13.07 -8.02
N VAL A 135 41.47 13.34 -7.51
CA VAL A 135 41.20 13.93 -6.17
C VAL A 135 41.19 12.80 -5.11
N LYS A 136 42.33 12.27 -4.75
CA LYS A 136 42.45 11.11 -3.84
C LYS A 136 41.98 11.37 -2.42
N THR A 137 41.80 12.62 -2.06
CA THR A 137 41.26 13.05 -0.75
C THR A 137 39.73 13.00 -0.70
N LEU A 138 39.03 12.88 -1.85
CA LEU A 138 37.59 12.89 -1.90
C LEU A 138 37.00 11.67 -1.15
N ARG A 139 36.11 11.91 -0.21
CA ARG A 139 35.46 10.91 0.65
C ARG A 139 33.95 10.82 0.41
N ARG A 140 33.33 11.92 0.04
CA ARG A 140 31.88 11.97 -0.21
C ARG A 140 31.56 12.73 -1.50
N LEU A 141 30.80 12.09 -2.38
CA LEU A 141 30.29 12.67 -3.61
C LEU A 141 28.77 12.47 -3.69
N PHE A 142 28.04 13.55 -3.91
CA PHE A 142 26.58 13.53 -4.10
C PHE A 142 26.26 13.77 -5.57
N VAL A 143 25.61 12.78 -6.22
CA VAL A 143 25.34 12.75 -7.66
C VAL A 143 23.84 12.68 -8.02
N TRP A 144 22.96 12.91 -7.05
CA TRP A 144 21.51 12.90 -7.30
C TRP A 144 21.11 13.82 -8.46
N GLN A 145 20.21 13.36 -9.33
CA GLN A 145 19.69 14.10 -10.47
C GLN A 145 20.80 14.62 -11.42
N THR A 146 21.86 13.88 -11.54
CA THR A 146 22.88 14.06 -12.60
C THR A 146 22.79 12.93 -13.62
N PRO A 147 23.35 13.07 -14.84
CA PRO A 147 23.46 11.98 -15.81
C PRO A 147 24.52 10.91 -15.47
N VAL A 148 25.06 10.91 -14.25
CA VAL A 148 25.99 9.88 -13.76
C VAL A 148 25.29 8.54 -13.70
N THR A 149 25.92 7.49 -14.18
CA THR A 149 25.44 6.11 -14.16
C THR A 149 26.20 5.25 -13.17
N GLU A 150 25.72 4.02 -12.95
CA GLU A 150 26.43 3.03 -12.13
C GLU A 150 27.85 2.73 -12.65
N ALA A 151 28.04 2.72 -13.98
CA ALA A 151 29.36 2.50 -14.57
C ALA A 151 30.34 3.62 -14.18
N GLY A 152 29.92 4.89 -14.17
CA GLY A 152 30.69 6.01 -13.68
C GLY A 152 31.01 5.91 -12.19
N GLU A 153 30.03 5.49 -11.39
CA GLU A 153 30.21 5.24 -9.96
C GLU A 153 31.27 4.14 -9.71
N GLU A 154 31.14 2.99 -10.39
CA GLU A 154 32.10 1.87 -10.25
C GLU A 154 33.51 2.28 -10.65
N ALA A 155 33.65 2.99 -11.77
CA ALA A 155 34.96 3.48 -12.24
C ALA A 155 35.61 4.42 -11.23
N LEU A 156 34.84 5.35 -10.63
CA LEU A 156 35.35 6.26 -9.61
C LEU A 156 35.69 5.54 -8.30
N LYS A 157 34.87 4.57 -7.86
CA LYS A 157 35.16 3.72 -6.68
C LYS A 157 36.41 2.87 -6.88
N ALA A 158 36.67 2.38 -8.10
CA ALA A 158 37.93 1.69 -8.42
C ALA A 158 39.15 2.61 -8.28
N ALA A 159 38.99 3.90 -8.63
CA ALA A 159 40.06 4.89 -8.51
C ALA A 159 40.24 5.42 -7.08
N ILE A 160 39.16 5.53 -6.31
CA ILE A 160 39.14 6.02 -4.92
C ILE A 160 38.32 5.03 -4.08
N PRO A 161 38.90 3.92 -3.57
CA PRO A 161 38.13 2.85 -2.92
C PRO A 161 37.32 3.26 -1.68
N GLU A 162 37.75 4.31 -0.98
CA GLU A 162 37.06 4.77 0.25
C GLU A 162 35.99 5.83 -0.01
N ILE A 163 35.73 6.18 -1.28
CA ILE A 163 34.72 7.18 -1.60
C ILE A 163 33.31 6.66 -1.33
N GLN A 164 32.49 7.50 -0.69
CA GLN A 164 31.06 7.29 -0.54
C GLN A 164 30.33 8.11 -1.61
N ILE A 165 29.69 7.45 -2.55
CA ILE A 165 28.87 8.08 -3.58
C ILE A 165 27.39 7.93 -3.17
N VAL A 166 26.60 8.99 -3.30
CA VAL A 166 25.19 9.04 -2.91
C VAL A 166 24.37 9.59 -4.08
N PRO A 167 23.41 8.81 -4.60
CA PRO A 167 23.00 7.45 -4.19
C PRO A 167 24.09 6.43 -4.52
N ASP A 168 24.13 5.31 -3.81
CA ASP A 168 24.92 4.13 -4.16
C ASP A 168 24.05 3.25 -5.07
N PHE A 169 24.20 3.40 -6.39
CA PHE A 169 23.34 2.76 -7.39
C PHE A 169 23.30 1.25 -7.25
N LYS A 170 24.42 0.61 -6.90
CA LYS A 170 24.48 -0.83 -6.70
C LYS A 170 23.70 -1.28 -5.48
N LYS A 171 23.95 -0.67 -4.32
CA LYS A 171 23.23 -0.99 -3.08
C LYS A 171 21.75 -0.69 -3.17
N ASP A 172 21.39 0.44 -3.78
CA ASP A 172 19.98 0.84 -3.93
C ASP A 172 19.25 -0.16 -4.85
N ARG A 173 19.91 -0.62 -5.93
CA ARG A 173 19.37 -1.67 -6.79
C ARG A 173 19.27 -3.02 -6.09
N GLU A 174 20.31 -3.45 -5.35
CA GLU A 174 20.25 -4.69 -4.57
C GLU A 174 19.13 -4.66 -3.53
N ARG A 175 18.93 -3.52 -2.88
CA ARG A 175 17.80 -3.31 -1.94
C ARG A 175 16.46 -3.40 -2.66
N GLU A 176 16.29 -2.74 -3.81
CA GLU A 176 15.06 -2.77 -4.60
C GLU A 176 14.70 -4.20 -5.04
N VAL A 177 15.69 -4.98 -5.51
CA VAL A 177 15.51 -6.39 -5.87
C VAL A 177 15.09 -7.22 -4.65
N ALA A 178 15.75 -7.03 -3.50
CA ALA A 178 15.42 -7.75 -2.27
C ALA A 178 14.01 -7.40 -1.74
N GLU A 179 13.61 -6.13 -1.81
CA GLU A 179 12.26 -5.68 -1.43
C GLU A 179 11.19 -6.24 -2.36
N ALA A 180 11.42 -6.21 -3.67
CA ALA A 180 10.52 -6.80 -4.64
C ALA A 180 10.39 -8.32 -4.47
N GLY A 181 11.48 -9.01 -4.14
CA GLY A 181 11.49 -10.44 -3.83
C GLY A 181 10.63 -10.79 -2.62
N ARG A 182 10.80 -10.06 -1.52
CA ARG A 182 9.95 -10.23 -0.32
C ARG A 182 8.48 -9.96 -0.61
N ALA A 183 8.18 -8.87 -1.33
CA ALA A 183 6.81 -8.54 -1.70
C ALA A 183 6.15 -9.62 -2.56
N ALA A 184 6.89 -10.24 -3.48
CA ALA A 184 6.40 -11.35 -4.30
C ALA A 184 6.16 -12.62 -3.47
N GLU A 185 7.04 -12.94 -2.51
CA GLU A 185 6.89 -14.07 -1.59
C GLU A 185 5.68 -13.89 -0.67
N ASP A 186 5.53 -12.72 -0.06
CA ASP A 186 4.40 -12.42 0.85
C ASP A 186 3.06 -12.46 0.10
N ALA A 187 3.04 -11.95 -1.14
CA ALA A 187 1.86 -12.08 -1.99
C ALA A 187 1.53 -13.54 -2.34
N GLY A 188 2.54 -14.38 -2.55
CA GLY A 188 2.38 -15.82 -2.74
C GLY A 188 1.74 -16.50 -1.53
N LYS A 189 2.22 -16.22 -0.33
CA LYS A 189 1.64 -16.74 0.93
C LYS A 189 0.18 -16.31 1.11
N LEU A 190 -0.13 -15.04 0.81
CA LEU A 190 -1.52 -14.56 0.87
C LEU A 190 -2.45 -15.30 -0.10
N VAL A 191 -1.96 -15.65 -1.29
CA VAL A 191 -2.74 -16.46 -2.26
C VAL A 191 -3.05 -17.84 -1.69
N GLU A 192 -2.07 -18.51 -1.05
CA GLU A 192 -2.26 -19.83 -0.43
C GLU A 192 -3.27 -19.74 0.74
N GLU A 193 -3.15 -18.74 1.61
CA GLU A 193 -4.09 -18.53 2.72
C GLU A 193 -5.52 -18.28 2.21
N LEU A 194 -5.70 -17.42 1.23
CA LEU A 194 -7.02 -17.14 0.65
C LEU A 194 -7.61 -18.37 -0.05
N ALA A 195 -6.79 -19.16 -0.75
CA ALA A 195 -7.23 -20.41 -1.36
C ALA A 195 -7.75 -21.42 -0.30
N ALA A 196 -7.05 -21.58 0.81
CA ALA A 196 -7.49 -22.41 1.93
C ALA A 196 -8.79 -21.89 2.57
N MET A 197 -8.94 -20.56 2.70
CA MET A 197 -10.18 -19.94 3.19
C MET A 197 -11.36 -20.18 2.26
N VAL A 198 -11.15 -20.09 0.93
CA VAL A 198 -12.17 -20.36 -0.08
C VAL A 198 -12.62 -21.83 0.00
N GLU A 199 -11.69 -22.78 0.15
CA GLU A 199 -12.01 -24.20 0.29
C GLU A 199 -12.82 -24.47 1.55
N ALA A 200 -12.41 -23.93 2.69
CA ALA A 200 -13.14 -24.04 3.95
C ALA A 200 -14.56 -23.44 3.85
N GLN A 201 -14.70 -22.28 3.20
CA GLN A 201 -15.99 -21.64 3.02
C GLN A 201 -16.91 -22.42 2.05
N ASN A 202 -16.37 -23.02 1.00
CA ASN A 202 -17.14 -23.89 0.11
C ASN A 202 -17.73 -25.09 0.84
N LYS A 203 -17.02 -25.63 1.83
CA LYS A 203 -17.58 -26.69 2.70
C LYS A 203 -18.75 -26.17 3.52
N VAL A 204 -18.64 -24.96 4.10
CA VAL A 204 -19.75 -24.32 4.83
C VAL A 204 -20.96 -24.13 3.93
N VAL A 205 -20.75 -23.70 2.67
CA VAL A 205 -21.83 -23.57 1.67
C VAL A 205 -22.53 -24.91 1.43
N ALA A 206 -21.78 -25.99 1.26
CA ALA A 206 -22.33 -27.32 1.04
C ALA A 206 -23.15 -27.80 2.27
N ASP A 207 -22.62 -27.62 3.47
CA ASP A 207 -23.27 -28.03 4.73
C ASP A 207 -24.56 -27.22 4.96
N THR A 208 -24.53 -25.90 4.72
CA THR A 208 -25.73 -25.05 4.87
C THR A 208 -26.76 -25.30 3.79
N ALA A 209 -26.36 -25.62 2.56
CA ALA A 209 -27.27 -26.01 1.48
C ALA A 209 -28.00 -27.31 1.83
N ALA A 210 -27.31 -28.31 2.34
CA ALA A 210 -27.91 -29.58 2.78
C ALA A 210 -28.90 -29.36 3.94
N ALA A 211 -28.55 -28.53 4.91
CA ALA A 211 -29.43 -28.18 6.02
C ALA A 211 -30.71 -27.44 5.55
N ASN A 212 -30.57 -26.51 4.60
CA ASN A 212 -31.68 -25.78 4.00
C ASN A 212 -32.63 -26.73 3.23
N GLU A 213 -32.08 -27.68 2.46
CA GLU A 213 -32.87 -28.69 1.74
C GLU A 213 -33.64 -29.58 2.72
N ALA A 214 -33.00 -30.05 3.79
CA ALA A 214 -33.65 -30.86 4.81
C ALA A 214 -34.76 -30.10 5.54
N ALA A 215 -34.54 -28.82 5.88
CA ALA A 215 -35.54 -27.98 6.53
C ALA A 215 -36.72 -27.66 5.59
N ALA A 216 -36.45 -27.39 4.30
CA ALA A 216 -37.49 -27.17 3.30
C ALA A 216 -38.38 -28.43 3.10
N LYS A 217 -37.79 -29.62 3.09
CA LYS A 217 -38.51 -30.89 3.02
C LYS A 217 -39.38 -31.10 4.25
N ALA A 218 -38.83 -30.89 5.46
CA ALA A 218 -39.58 -31.00 6.70
C ALA A 218 -40.78 -30.02 6.79
N HIS A 219 -40.60 -28.79 6.25
CA HIS A 219 -41.70 -27.81 6.15
C HIS A 219 -42.76 -28.30 5.16
N ALA A 220 -42.37 -28.76 3.96
CA ALA A 220 -43.31 -29.26 2.95
C ALA A 220 -44.13 -30.44 3.47
N GLU A 221 -43.52 -31.36 4.21
CA GLU A 221 -44.22 -32.48 4.83
C GLU A 221 -45.22 -32.04 5.90
N ALA A 222 -44.83 -31.10 6.78
CA ALA A 222 -45.71 -30.59 7.82
C ALA A 222 -46.87 -29.77 7.22
N GLN A 223 -46.60 -28.96 6.20
CA GLN A 223 -47.62 -28.21 5.48
C GLN A 223 -48.62 -29.13 4.75
N GLY A 224 -48.09 -30.18 4.07
CA GLY A 224 -48.92 -31.18 3.39
C GLY A 224 -49.85 -31.93 4.36
N ALA A 225 -49.37 -32.25 5.58
CA ALA A 225 -50.20 -32.86 6.60
C ALA A 225 -51.32 -31.91 7.09
N LEU A 226 -51.01 -30.65 7.28
CA LEU A 226 -51.98 -29.60 7.67
C LEU A 226 -53.02 -29.39 6.58
N ASP A 227 -52.61 -29.29 5.30
CA ASP A 227 -53.48 -29.09 4.17
C ASP A 227 -54.43 -30.31 3.98
N ALA A 228 -53.93 -31.53 4.16
CA ALA A 228 -54.76 -32.73 4.14
C ALA A 228 -55.80 -32.73 5.27
N ALA A 229 -55.42 -32.36 6.48
CA ALA A 229 -56.37 -32.26 7.60
C ALA A 229 -57.39 -31.14 7.38
N ASN A 230 -57.01 -30.00 6.86
CA ASN A 230 -57.93 -28.93 6.51
C ASN A 230 -58.93 -29.32 5.44
N LYS A 231 -58.53 -30.12 4.43
CA LYS A 231 -59.43 -30.65 3.39
C LYS A 231 -60.47 -31.60 3.97
N VAL A 232 -60.06 -32.43 4.97
CA VAL A 232 -61.02 -33.30 5.71
C VAL A 232 -62.01 -32.45 6.51
N LEU A 233 -61.56 -31.38 7.17
CA LEU A 233 -62.42 -30.47 7.91
C LEU A 233 -63.40 -29.73 6.95
N GLU A 234 -62.97 -29.27 5.81
CA GLU A 234 -63.83 -28.64 4.79
C GLU A 234 -64.92 -29.61 4.30
N THR A 235 -64.56 -30.88 4.04
CA THR A 235 -65.50 -31.91 3.65
C THR A 235 -66.54 -32.17 4.76
N ALA A 236 -66.06 -32.26 6.01
CA ALA A 236 -66.97 -32.47 7.16
C ALA A 236 -67.94 -31.30 7.37
N ASN A 237 -67.44 -30.05 7.20
CA ASN A 237 -68.28 -28.83 7.26
C ASN A 237 -69.37 -28.83 6.19
N ALA A 238 -68.99 -29.20 4.97
CA ALA A 238 -69.92 -29.27 3.85
C ALA A 238 -71.01 -30.36 4.11
N ALA A 239 -70.62 -31.50 4.61
CA ALA A 239 -71.53 -32.58 4.96
C ALA A 239 -72.51 -32.15 6.12
N LYS A 240 -71.97 -31.43 7.13
CA LYS A 240 -72.82 -30.90 8.21
C LYS A 240 -73.84 -29.89 7.67
N ALA A 241 -73.40 -28.92 6.86
CA ALA A 241 -74.31 -27.96 6.25
C ALA A 241 -75.43 -28.63 5.43
N ALA A 242 -75.10 -29.66 4.69
CA ALA A 242 -76.11 -30.45 3.96
C ALA A 242 -77.10 -31.18 4.87
N ALA A 243 -76.63 -31.79 5.96
CA ALA A 243 -77.43 -32.49 6.96
C ALA A 243 -78.36 -31.52 7.73
N ASP A 244 -77.83 -30.38 8.16
CA ASP A 244 -78.60 -29.33 8.83
C ASP A 244 -79.65 -28.77 7.92
N LYS A 245 -79.41 -28.57 6.66
CA LYS A 245 -80.41 -28.14 5.65
C LYS A 245 -81.52 -29.21 5.49
N ALA A 246 -81.13 -30.48 5.42
CA ALA A 246 -82.09 -31.58 5.30
C ALA A 246 -83.06 -31.62 6.49
N VAL A 247 -82.53 -31.37 7.70
CA VAL A 247 -83.38 -31.28 8.92
C VAL A 247 -84.36 -30.12 8.83
N VAL A 248 -83.93 -28.96 8.37
CA VAL A 248 -84.72 -27.78 8.18
C VAL A 248 -85.82 -28.01 7.13
N ASP A 249 -85.44 -28.55 5.97
CA ASP A 249 -86.42 -28.82 4.89
C ASP A 249 -87.45 -29.87 5.28
N LEU A 250 -87.12 -30.93 5.97
CA LEU A 250 -88.05 -31.97 6.48
C LEU A 250 -88.94 -31.46 7.58
N LYS A 251 -88.53 -30.53 8.45
CA LYS A 251 -89.33 -29.92 9.50
C LYS A 251 -90.33 -28.90 8.91
N ALA A 252 -90.04 -28.29 7.80
CA ALA A 252 -90.89 -27.31 7.12
C ALA A 252 -92.10 -27.96 6.45
N ASP A 253 -92.09 -29.26 6.12
CA ASP A 253 -93.30 -29.96 5.56
C ASP A 253 -94.09 -30.66 6.70
N PRO A 254 -95.29 -30.20 7.00
CA PRO A 254 -96.12 -30.73 8.07
C PRO A 254 -96.60 -32.18 7.88
N ASN A 255 -96.46 -32.73 6.66
CA ASN A 255 -96.80 -34.08 6.35
C ASN A 255 -95.62 -35.06 6.47
N THR A 256 -94.42 -34.58 6.84
CA THR A 256 -93.18 -35.42 6.98
C THR A 256 -93.33 -36.37 8.18
N PRO A 257 -93.14 -37.69 8.00
CA PRO A 257 -93.17 -38.64 9.13
C PRO A 257 -92.06 -38.31 10.16
N LYS A 258 -92.44 -38.37 11.46
CA LYS A 258 -91.51 -38.06 12.56
C LYS A 258 -90.25 -38.86 12.56
N GLU A 259 -90.35 -40.12 12.07
CA GLU A 259 -89.17 -41.00 11.92
C GLU A 259 -88.14 -40.42 10.98
N LYS A 260 -88.51 -39.84 9.81
CA LYS A 260 -87.60 -39.20 8.86
C LYS A 260 -86.92 -37.95 9.43
N VAL A 261 -87.62 -37.18 10.23
CA VAL A 261 -87.07 -36.04 10.92
C VAL A 261 -86.01 -36.50 11.94
N THR A 262 -86.35 -37.54 12.70
CA THR A 262 -85.40 -38.07 13.70
C THR A 262 -84.17 -38.70 13.05
N GLU A 263 -84.26 -39.37 11.88
CA GLU A 263 -83.18 -39.90 11.12
C GLU A 263 -82.23 -38.76 10.59
N ALA A 264 -82.82 -37.67 10.09
CA ALA A 264 -82.11 -36.50 9.65
C ALA A 264 -81.38 -35.77 10.79
N GLU A 265 -82.03 -35.65 11.96
CA GLU A 265 -81.40 -35.09 13.17
C GLU A 265 -80.25 -35.96 13.68
N THR A 266 -80.37 -37.26 13.58
CA THR A 266 -79.29 -38.21 13.93
C THR A 266 -78.11 -38.06 12.97
N ALA A 267 -78.39 -37.90 11.65
CA ALA A 267 -77.37 -37.67 10.62
C ALA A 267 -76.66 -36.29 10.85
N ALA A 268 -77.39 -35.26 11.18
CA ALA A 268 -76.83 -33.93 11.50
C ALA A 268 -75.94 -33.99 12.76
N ALA A 269 -76.36 -34.72 13.80
CA ALA A 269 -75.54 -34.93 14.97
C ALA A 269 -74.27 -35.71 14.68
N ALA A 270 -74.34 -36.74 13.80
CA ALA A 270 -73.17 -37.46 13.35
C ALA A 270 -72.21 -36.59 12.53
N ALA A 271 -72.74 -35.75 11.67
CA ALA A 271 -71.94 -34.78 10.88
C ALA A 271 -71.30 -33.72 11.76
N GLN A 272 -71.98 -33.24 12.81
CA GLN A 272 -71.40 -32.33 13.78
C GLN A 272 -70.20 -32.99 14.49
N LYS A 273 -70.35 -34.23 14.94
CA LYS A 273 -69.25 -34.99 15.56
C LYS A 273 -68.07 -35.21 14.60
N ALA A 274 -68.36 -35.38 13.33
CA ALA A 274 -67.29 -35.47 12.32
C ALA A 274 -66.52 -34.13 12.18
N VAL A 275 -67.21 -32.98 12.21
CA VAL A 275 -66.56 -31.68 12.23
C VAL A 275 -65.70 -31.46 13.46
N GLU A 276 -66.19 -31.85 14.66
CA GLU A 276 -65.43 -31.76 15.90
C GLU A 276 -64.16 -32.63 15.84
N THR A 277 -64.27 -33.85 15.31
CA THR A 277 -63.14 -34.77 15.14
C THR A 277 -62.14 -34.20 14.13
N ALA A 278 -62.56 -33.70 13.00
CA ALA A 278 -61.71 -33.06 12.00
C ALA A 278 -61.01 -31.78 12.54
N THR A 279 -61.73 -30.97 13.31
CA THR A 279 -61.16 -29.78 13.96
C THR A 279 -60.06 -30.15 14.94
N ALA A 280 -60.33 -31.17 15.78
CA ALA A 280 -59.35 -31.70 16.74
C ALA A 280 -58.10 -32.30 16.05
N ALA A 281 -58.21 -32.76 14.80
CA ALA A 281 -57.05 -33.24 14.02
C ALA A 281 -56.24 -32.09 13.41
N VAL A 282 -56.82 -30.95 13.08
CA VAL A 282 -56.13 -29.78 12.48
C VAL A 282 -55.32 -29.05 13.55
N GLU A 283 -55.86 -28.81 14.74
CA GLU A 283 -55.24 -27.96 15.77
C GLU A 283 -53.79 -28.38 16.12
N PRO A 284 -53.48 -29.63 16.39
CA PRO A 284 -52.10 -30.06 16.72
C PRO A 284 -51.12 -29.92 15.57
N LEU A 285 -51.56 -29.77 14.31
CA LEU A 285 -50.71 -29.67 13.14
C LEU A 285 -50.28 -28.22 12.79
N LYS A 286 -51.04 -27.22 13.26
CA LYS A 286 -50.78 -25.79 12.97
C LYS A 286 -49.44 -25.35 13.49
N LYS A 287 -49.19 -25.52 14.79
CA LYS A 287 -47.94 -25.07 15.43
C LYS A 287 -46.70 -25.76 14.86
N PRO A 288 -46.64 -27.08 14.68
CA PRO A 288 -45.50 -27.72 14.00
C PRO A 288 -45.26 -27.21 12.56
N ALA A 289 -46.29 -26.94 11.79
CA ALA A 289 -46.16 -26.38 10.42
C ALA A 289 -45.50 -25.01 10.43
N GLU A 290 -45.95 -24.12 11.35
CA GLU A 290 -45.38 -22.78 11.53
C GLU A 290 -43.92 -22.84 12.03
N GLU A 291 -43.61 -23.70 13.00
CA GLU A 291 -42.25 -23.93 13.50
C GLU A 291 -41.32 -24.44 12.40
N LYS A 292 -41.76 -25.39 11.58
CA LYS A 292 -40.99 -25.92 10.45
C LYS A 292 -40.78 -24.87 9.35
N LYS A 293 -41.79 -24.00 9.11
CA LYS A 293 -41.65 -22.88 8.18
C LYS A 293 -40.60 -21.89 8.65
N ALA A 294 -40.63 -21.48 9.91
CA ALA A 294 -39.66 -20.58 10.50
C ALA A 294 -38.23 -21.18 10.47
N ALA A 295 -38.11 -22.48 10.74
CA ALA A 295 -36.83 -23.19 10.65
C ALA A 295 -36.28 -23.21 9.21
N ALA A 296 -37.11 -23.46 8.20
CA ALA A 296 -36.72 -23.46 6.80
C ALA A 296 -36.28 -22.06 6.33
N GLU A 297 -36.99 -21.01 6.73
CA GLU A 297 -36.62 -19.62 6.44
C GLU A 297 -35.26 -19.25 7.08
N ALA A 298 -35.02 -19.69 8.32
CA ALA A 298 -33.74 -19.46 9.01
C ALA A 298 -32.58 -20.19 8.34
N GLU A 299 -32.73 -21.46 7.96
CA GLU A 299 -31.69 -22.21 7.26
C GLU A 299 -31.43 -21.65 5.85
N LYS A 300 -32.45 -21.22 5.13
CA LYS A 300 -32.31 -20.52 3.85
C LYS A 300 -31.45 -19.27 3.99
N LYS A 301 -31.71 -18.44 4.99
CA LYS A 301 -30.92 -17.22 5.26
C LYS A 301 -29.46 -17.54 5.52
N LYS A 302 -29.17 -18.58 6.32
CA LYS A 302 -27.80 -19.03 6.60
C LYS A 302 -27.08 -19.49 5.31
N ALA A 303 -27.78 -20.22 4.46
CA ALA A 303 -27.23 -20.68 3.18
C ALA A 303 -26.91 -19.49 2.24
N ASP A 304 -27.82 -18.52 2.14
CA ASP A 304 -27.63 -17.32 1.33
C ASP A 304 -26.43 -16.48 1.85
N GLU A 305 -26.29 -16.33 3.17
CA GLU A 305 -25.15 -15.64 3.81
C GLU A 305 -23.83 -16.40 3.55
N ALA A 306 -23.84 -17.73 3.61
CA ALA A 306 -22.66 -18.55 3.33
C ALA A 306 -22.20 -18.40 1.87
N VAL A 307 -23.13 -18.38 0.93
CA VAL A 307 -22.85 -18.17 -0.51
C VAL A 307 -22.29 -16.75 -0.75
N ALA A 308 -22.87 -15.74 -0.14
CA ALA A 308 -22.39 -14.36 -0.26
C ALA A 308 -20.93 -14.25 0.21
N LYS A 309 -20.61 -14.85 1.36
CA LYS A 309 -19.24 -14.86 1.90
C LYS A 309 -18.27 -15.65 1.01
N ALA A 310 -18.71 -16.76 0.43
CA ALA A 310 -17.88 -17.54 -0.51
C ALA A 310 -17.53 -16.70 -1.74
N ASN A 311 -18.48 -15.97 -2.31
CA ASN A 311 -18.26 -15.10 -3.46
C ASN A 311 -17.31 -13.94 -3.14
N GLU A 312 -17.43 -13.33 -1.96
CA GLU A 312 -16.50 -12.30 -1.50
C GLU A 312 -15.06 -12.83 -1.38
N LEU A 313 -14.88 -13.98 -0.74
CA LEU A 313 -13.57 -14.61 -0.59
C LEU A 313 -12.96 -15.01 -1.94
N LYS A 314 -13.76 -15.51 -2.86
CA LYS A 314 -13.34 -15.85 -4.22
C LYS A 314 -12.83 -14.60 -4.95
N GLY A 315 -13.54 -13.49 -4.89
CA GLY A 315 -13.11 -12.22 -5.48
C GLY A 315 -11.77 -11.75 -4.90
N LYS A 316 -11.60 -11.79 -3.57
CA LYS A 316 -10.32 -11.45 -2.91
C LYS A 316 -9.18 -12.38 -3.35
N SER A 317 -9.45 -13.67 -3.51
CA SER A 317 -8.46 -14.64 -3.97
C SER A 317 -8.02 -14.37 -5.40
N GLU A 318 -8.95 -14.08 -6.31
CA GLU A 318 -8.65 -13.73 -7.70
C GLU A 318 -7.82 -12.44 -7.81
N GLU A 319 -8.13 -11.43 -7.01
CA GLU A 319 -7.37 -10.18 -6.95
C GLU A 319 -5.95 -10.41 -6.39
N ALA A 320 -5.81 -11.23 -5.35
CA ALA A 320 -4.53 -11.60 -4.76
C ALA A 320 -3.64 -12.36 -5.78
N VAL A 321 -4.20 -13.30 -6.53
CA VAL A 321 -3.50 -14.03 -7.59
C VAL A 321 -2.96 -13.08 -8.65
N LYS A 322 -3.77 -12.13 -9.11
CA LYS A 322 -3.36 -11.12 -10.10
C LYS A 322 -2.21 -10.28 -9.57
N LYS A 323 -2.34 -9.76 -8.34
CA LYS A 323 -1.30 -8.95 -7.70
C LYS A 323 0.00 -9.72 -7.47
N ALA A 324 -0.07 -10.98 -7.06
CA ALA A 324 1.10 -11.84 -6.89
C ALA A 324 1.83 -12.07 -8.22
N ALA A 325 1.09 -12.26 -9.33
CA ALA A 325 1.67 -12.39 -10.66
C ALA A 325 2.39 -11.10 -11.11
N GLU A 326 1.78 -9.93 -10.89
CA GLU A 326 2.37 -8.62 -11.19
C GLU A 326 3.67 -8.39 -10.40
N LEU A 327 3.65 -8.68 -9.10
CA LEU A 327 4.84 -8.53 -8.24
C LEU A 327 5.95 -9.49 -8.63
N LYS A 328 5.63 -10.73 -8.98
CA LYS A 328 6.60 -11.71 -9.47
C LYS A 328 7.23 -11.26 -10.79
N THR A 329 6.44 -10.73 -11.71
CA THR A 329 6.95 -10.19 -12.98
C THR A 329 7.90 -9.03 -12.73
N LYS A 330 7.51 -8.08 -11.87
CA LYS A 330 8.36 -6.95 -11.49
C LYS A 330 9.67 -7.39 -10.84
N PHE A 331 9.63 -8.38 -9.96
CA PHE A 331 10.82 -8.95 -9.33
C PHE A 331 11.78 -9.55 -10.35
N GLU A 332 11.28 -10.35 -11.31
CA GLU A 332 12.13 -10.94 -12.36
C GLU A 332 12.72 -9.89 -13.31
N GLU A 333 11.97 -8.82 -13.63
CA GLU A 333 12.49 -7.68 -14.41
C GLU A 333 13.63 -6.97 -13.69
N LEU A 334 13.46 -6.66 -12.39
CA LEU A 334 14.48 -6.00 -11.58
C LEU A 334 15.73 -6.89 -11.44
N LYS A 335 15.53 -8.18 -11.24
CA LYS A 335 16.62 -9.16 -11.16
C LYS A 335 17.38 -9.29 -12.48
N ALA A 336 16.70 -9.25 -13.61
CA ALA A 336 17.35 -9.26 -14.94
C ALA A 336 18.17 -7.99 -15.16
N LYS A 337 17.60 -6.81 -14.85
CA LYS A 337 18.34 -5.53 -14.89
C LYS A 337 19.57 -5.56 -13.96
N ALA A 338 19.45 -6.16 -12.78
CA ALA A 338 20.55 -6.30 -11.83
C ALA A 338 21.66 -7.22 -12.35
N ALA A 339 21.33 -8.20 -13.20
CA ALA A 339 22.30 -9.12 -13.81
C ALA A 339 22.91 -8.59 -15.12
N GLY A 340 22.62 -7.34 -15.53
CA GLY A 340 23.17 -6.75 -16.76
C GLY A 340 22.60 -7.34 -18.06
N LYS A 341 21.38 -7.90 -18.00
CA LYS A 341 20.64 -8.48 -19.15
C LYS A 341 19.51 -7.58 -19.60
#